data_6cf8f14dad40195fe3ad8116f2572b14
#
_entry.id   6cf8f14dad40195fe3ad8116f2572b14
#
_cell.length_a   1.000
_cell.length_b   1.000
_cell.length_c   1.000
_cell.angle_alpha   90.00
_cell.angle_beta   90.00
_cell.angle_gamma   90.00
#
_symmetry.space_group_name_H-M   'P 1'
#
loop_
_entity.id
_entity.type
_entity.pdbx_description
1 polymer ?
#
loop_
_entity_poly.entity_id
_entity_poly.type
_entity_poly.pdbx_seq_one_letter_code
_entity_poly.pdbx_strand_id
1 'polypeptide(L)'
;MKTATILLTTFITLSAMSCSQPKGTKDYLKTVLDNLEEIQSATYYSRVETWHPGDTAVVYDLTYFIREYDNPSDTTIGAIEIQTSADNHSHLYYAYDGKMKASVFEEHKGIMIDSFKVDRNLPFRPVGPPFYNYTKSILRYILTTKDSITLEKRGNENTFHLKLTIHEDRQVEFFGRAYKIPDPPFRDEDPTSRYEIWIDKKTNLPYKYRREMSHNISAETVSDATFNNNKIEDVDVTGYFPEGYEIRYYGDKKKTSGDDVDNLIGNPAPGWTLTQTDGQEISLNNDKGKVVLLQFTSAGCGPCRASVPFLNKLTQEYPNADFVFYAIELTCKNISGVQAYKKRVNAGFNFLHGTEAVRDAYVIQAFPVFILMDKNHIVHKRITGYQASVDNEIRGLIHGLLK
;
A
#
# COMPACT_ATOMS: atom_id res chain seq x y z
N MET A 1 88.23 -35.33 20.79
CA MET A 1 86.82 -35.68 20.59
C MET A 1 85.97 -34.51 21.20
N LYS A 2 85.43 -33.67 20.30
CA LYS A 2 84.59 -32.52 20.71
C LYS A 2 83.15 -32.87 20.45
N THR A 3 82.36 -32.98 21.50
CA THR A 3 80.93 -33.23 21.48
C THR A 3 80.20 -31.91 21.20
N ALA A 4 79.46 -31.82 20.08
CA ALA A 4 78.64 -30.69 19.73
C ALA A 4 77.22 -30.93 20.27
N THR A 5 76.77 -30.02 21.13
CA THR A 5 75.40 -29.97 21.69
C THR A 5 74.52 -29.13 20.75
N ILE A 6 73.55 -29.76 20.13
CA ILE A 6 72.56 -29.09 19.28
C ILE A 6 71.43 -28.61 20.20
N LEU A 7 71.26 -27.29 20.32
CA LEU A 7 70.09 -26.65 20.98
C LEU A 7 68.92 -26.57 19.95
N LEU A 8 67.85 -27.30 20.23
CA LEU A 8 66.63 -27.24 19.46
C LEU A 8 65.74 -26.13 20.03
N THR A 9 65.65 -25.01 19.36
CA THR A 9 64.78 -23.89 19.72
C THR A 9 63.39 -24.11 19.11
N THR A 10 62.41 -24.51 19.90
CA THR A 10 61.00 -24.63 19.51
C THR A 10 60.39 -23.22 19.47
N PHE A 11 60.07 -22.75 18.27
CA PHE A 11 59.25 -21.57 18.06
C PHE A 11 57.77 -21.93 18.31
N ILE A 12 57.22 -21.47 19.41
CA ILE A 12 55.76 -21.49 19.68
C ILE A 12 55.17 -20.27 18.97
N THR A 13 54.53 -20.47 17.83
CA THR A 13 53.69 -19.45 17.19
C THR A 13 52.41 -19.34 17.98
N LEU A 14 52.28 -18.30 18.84
CA LEU A 14 50.99 -17.86 19.37
C LEU A 14 50.15 -17.30 18.21
N SER A 15 49.23 -18.09 17.71
CA SER A 15 48.14 -17.57 16.92
C SER A 15 47.25 -16.71 17.82
N ALA A 16 47.39 -15.40 17.69
CA ALA A 16 46.45 -14.46 18.27
C ALA A 16 45.06 -14.72 17.66
N MET A 17 44.20 -15.43 18.37
CA MET A 17 42.74 -15.39 18.08
C MET A 17 42.30 -13.95 18.33
N SER A 18 42.15 -13.20 17.25
CA SER A 18 41.46 -11.92 17.27
C SER A 18 40.01 -12.16 17.73
N CYS A 19 39.75 -11.97 18.99
CA CYS A 19 38.42 -11.89 19.56
C CYS A 19 37.85 -10.57 19.05
N SER A 20 37.14 -10.60 17.89
CA SER A 20 36.40 -9.45 17.40
C SER A 20 35.34 -9.10 18.44
N GLN A 21 35.46 -7.93 19.06
CA GLN A 21 34.41 -7.38 19.91
C GLN A 21 33.08 -7.42 19.12
N PRO A 22 31.93 -7.70 19.79
CA PRO A 22 30.65 -7.70 19.12
C PRO A 22 30.44 -6.33 18.50
N LYS A 23 30.40 -6.27 17.17
CA LYS A 23 30.11 -5.04 16.40
C LYS A 23 28.83 -4.40 16.95
N GLY A 24 28.83 -3.11 17.20
CA GLY A 24 27.66 -2.35 17.60
C GLY A 24 26.54 -2.52 16.57
N THR A 25 25.29 -2.31 16.94
CA THR A 25 24.15 -2.44 16.01
C THR A 25 24.37 -1.62 14.74
N LYS A 26 24.87 -0.39 14.85
CA LYS A 26 25.14 0.47 13.67
C LYS A 26 26.24 -0.09 12.77
N ASP A 27 27.30 -0.66 13.34
CA ASP A 27 28.38 -1.27 12.55
C ASP A 27 27.89 -2.49 11.77
N TYR A 28 27.00 -3.30 12.39
CA TYR A 28 26.38 -4.42 11.70
C TYR A 28 25.48 -3.96 10.55
N LEU A 29 24.62 -2.95 10.80
CA LEU A 29 23.73 -2.38 9.78
C LEU A 29 24.54 -1.74 8.64
N LYS A 30 25.71 -1.16 8.92
CA LYS A 30 26.61 -0.68 7.89
C LYS A 30 27.11 -1.82 7.01
N THR A 31 27.54 -2.95 7.60
CA THR A 31 27.94 -4.14 6.82
C THR A 31 26.81 -4.64 5.91
N VAL A 32 25.55 -4.64 6.43
CA VAL A 32 24.39 -5.04 5.62
C VAL A 32 24.12 -4.05 4.49
N LEU A 33 24.24 -2.75 4.76
CA LEU A 33 24.09 -1.72 3.74
C LEU A 33 25.19 -1.84 2.65
N ASP A 34 26.45 -2.04 3.05
CA ASP A 34 27.56 -2.21 2.11
C ASP A 34 27.28 -3.41 1.15
N ASN A 35 26.76 -4.54 1.67
CA ASN A 35 26.36 -5.68 0.86
C ASN A 35 25.19 -5.35 -0.11
N LEU A 36 24.23 -4.56 0.35
CA LEU A 36 23.10 -4.13 -0.49
C LEU A 36 23.55 -3.16 -1.61
N GLU A 37 24.57 -2.37 -1.37
CA GLU A 37 25.13 -1.43 -2.34
C GLU A 37 25.91 -2.13 -3.46
N GLU A 38 26.39 -3.36 -3.22
CA GLU A 38 27.04 -4.20 -4.25
C GLU A 38 26.03 -4.89 -5.20
N ILE A 39 24.74 -4.89 -4.86
CA ILE A 39 23.68 -5.48 -5.69
C ILE A 39 23.35 -4.52 -6.83
N GLN A 40 23.77 -4.89 -8.05
CA GLN A 40 23.41 -4.17 -9.28
C GLN A 40 22.15 -4.73 -9.93
N SER A 41 21.88 -6.03 -9.75
CA SER A 41 20.64 -6.66 -10.17
C SER A 41 20.27 -7.81 -9.23
N ALA A 42 18.97 -8.07 -9.09
CA ALA A 42 18.45 -9.21 -8.36
C ALA A 42 17.25 -9.81 -9.08
N THR A 43 17.09 -11.13 -8.98
CA THR A 43 15.83 -11.80 -9.30
C THR A 43 15.39 -12.64 -8.12
N TYR A 44 14.12 -12.63 -7.80
CA TYR A 44 13.59 -13.32 -6.61
C TYR A 44 12.07 -13.50 -6.70
N TYR A 45 11.53 -14.41 -5.90
CA TYR A 45 10.11 -14.45 -5.61
C TYR A 45 9.80 -13.50 -4.46
N SER A 46 8.79 -12.66 -4.63
CA SER A 46 8.29 -11.71 -3.64
C SER A 46 6.86 -12.08 -3.25
N ARG A 47 6.64 -12.41 -1.97
CA ARG A 47 5.31 -12.54 -1.38
C ARG A 47 4.96 -11.27 -0.64
N VAL A 48 3.90 -10.61 -1.12
CA VAL A 48 3.38 -9.36 -0.56
C VAL A 48 2.09 -9.64 0.19
N GLU A 49 2.06 -9.27 1.46
CA GLU A 49 0.90 -9.38 2.34
C GLU A 49 0.48 -7.98 2.78
N THR A 50 -0.82 -7.69 2.81
CA THR A 50 -1.35 -6.41 3.30
C THR A 50 -2.50 -6.60 4.27
N TRP A 51 -2.60 -5.67 5.24
CA TRP A 51 -3.68 -5.62 6.23
C TRP A 51 -4.19 -4.20 6.38
N HIS A 52 -5.46 -4.07 6.71
CA HIS A 52 -5.93 -2.82 7.30
C HIS A 52 -5.55 -2.80 8.79
N PRO A 53 -5.14 -1.63 9.34
CA PRO A 53 -4.85 -1.53 10.76
C PRO A 53 -6.05 -1.95 11.62
N GLY A 54 -5.79 -2.86 12.57
CA GLY A 54 -6.83 -3.46 13.42
C GLY A 54 -7.55 -4.66 12.80
N ASP A 55 -7.27 -5.00 11.54
CA ASP A 55 -7.75 -6.25 10.93
C ASP A 55 -6.82 -7.41 11.31
N THR A 56 -7.39 -8.58 11.53
CA THR A 56 -6.64 -9.82 11.78
C THR A 56 -6.46 -10.66 10.52
N ALA A 57 -7.24 -10.38 9.48
CA ALA A 57 -7.19 -11.08 8.21
C ALA A 57 -6.30 -10.35 7.20
N VAL A 58 -5.52 -11.10 6.45
CA VAL A 58 -4.76 -10.60 5.30
C VAL A 58 -5.76 -10.19 4.21
N VAL A 59 -5.67 -8.94 3.75
CA VAL A 59 -6.52 -8.40 2.65
C VAL A 59 -6.01 -8.90 1.30
N TYR A 60 -4.69 -8.80 1.08
CA TYR A 60 -4.01 -9.31 -0.11
C TYR A 60 -2.83 -10.18 0.31
N ASP A 61 -2.69 -11.32 -0.35
CA ASP A 61 -1.57 -12.26 -0.22
C ASP A 61 -1.23 -12.74 -1.63
N LEU A 62 -0.21 -12.13 -2.22
CA LEU A 62 0.13 -12.32 -3.62
C LEU A 62 1.62 -12.61 -3.73
N THR A 63 1.98 -13.52 -4.65
CA THR A 63 3.38 -13.85 -4.94
C THR A 63 3.71 -13.51 -6.39
N TYR A 64 4.83 -12.84 -6.57
CA TYR A 64 5.33 -12.40 -7.87
C TYR A 64 6.76 -12.89 -8.07
N PHE A 65 7.18 -12.94 -9.33
CA PHE A 65 8.60 -13.03 -9.68
C PHE A 65 9.09 -11.65 -10.09
N ILE A 66 10.12 -11.16 -9.40
CA ILE A 66 10.67 -9.81 -9.56
C ILE A 66 12.03 -9.87 -10.24
N ARG A 67 12.25 -8.90 -11.14
CA ARG A 67 13.58 -8.51 -11.63
C ARG A 67 13.81 -7.07 -11.20
N GLU A 68 14.80 -6.87 -10.39
CA GLU A 68 15.21 -5.58 -9.83
C GLU A 68 16.59 -5.21 -10.34
N TYR A 69 16.79 -3.93 -10.72
CA TYR A 69 18.08 -3.40 -11.14
C TYR A 69 18.34 -2.08 -10.43
N ASP A 70 19.56 -1.89 -9.93
CA ASP A 70 20.00 -0.61 -9.38
C ASP A 70 20.16 0.39 -10.54
N ASN A 71 19.49 1.55 -10.42
CA ASN A 71 19.51 2.59 -11.45
C ASN A 71 19.83 3.96 -10.84
N PRO A 72 21.11 4.28 -10.60
CA PRO A 72 21.49 5.55 -9.98
C PRO A 72 21.08 6.79 -10.77
N SER A 73 20.81 6.65 -12.08
CA SER A 73 20.34 7.75 -12.93
C SER A 73 18.85 8.08 -12.70
N ASP A 74 18.08 7.17 -12.13
CA ASP A 74 16.68 7.43 -11.76
C ASP A 74 16.59 8.20 -10.44
N THR A 75 16.14 9.44 -10.53
CA THR A 75 15.94 10.32 -9.37
C THR A 75 14.64 10.03 -8.61
N THR A 76 13.81 9.11 -9.10
CA THR A 76 12.51 8.77 -8.51
C THR A 76 12.67 7.78 -7.38
N ILE A 77 13.09 6.55 -7.69
CA ILE A 77 13.31 5.49 -6.70
C ILE A 77 14.74 4.93 -6.76
N GLY A 78 15.50 5.20 -7.83
CA GLY A 78 16.84 4.69 -8.02
C GLY A 78 16.88 3.22 -8.45
N ALA A 79 15.84 2.71 -9.09
CA ALA A 79 15.74 1.32 -9.50
C ALA A 79 14.90 1.12 -10.77
N ILE A 80 15.09 -0.02 -11.43
CA ILE A 80 14.15 -0.58 -12.40
C ILE A 80 13.51 -1.81 -11.79
N GLU A 81 12.22 -2.01 -12.05
CA GLU A 81 11.45 -3.17 -11.58
C GLU A 81 10.62 -3.78 -12.70
N ILE A 82 10.68 -5.10 -12.84
CA ILE A 82 9.80 -5.89 -13.69
C ILE A 82 9.14 -6.96 -12.82
N GLN A 83 7.83 -6.90 -12.69
CA GLN A 83 7.02 -7.80 -11.87
C GLN A 83 6.20 -8.71 -12.78
N THR A 84 6.44 -10.01 -12.69
CA THR A 84 5.75 -11.02 -13.49
C THR A 84 5.07 -12.06 -12.60
N SER A 85 4.22 -12.90 -13.18
CA SER A 85 3.62 -14.04 -12.47
C SER A 85 4.70 -14.96 -11.89
N ALA A 86 4.46 -15.47 -10.69
CA ALA A 86 5.34 -16.45 -10.07
C ALA A 86 5.37 -17.77 -10.85
N ASP A 87 4.25 -18.15 -11.48
CA ASP A 87 4.12 -19.39 -12.25
C ASP A 87 4.54 -19.23 -13.72
N ASN A 88 4.46 -18.00 -14.25
CA ASN A 88 4.80 -17.70 -15.64
C ASN A 88 5.56 -16.38 -15.74
N HIS A 89 6.88 -16.46 -15.80
CA HIS A 89 7.77 -15.30 -15.81
C HIS A 89 7.69 -14.45 -17.09
N SER A 90 6.87 -14.82 -18.06
CA SER A 90 6.56 -14.01 -19.26
C SER A 90 5.28 -13.21 -19.09
N HIS A 91 4.47 -13.48 -18.04
CA HIS A 91 3.23 -12.79 -17.80
C HIS A 91 3.44 -11.56 -16.92
N LEU A 92 3.47 -10.39 -17.54
CA LEU A 92 3.74 -9.12 -16.88
C LEU A 92 2.53 -8.62 -16.10
N TYR A 93 2.76 -8.13 -14.87
CA TYR A 93 1.80 -7.36 -14.10
C TYR A 93 2.17 -5.88 -14.01
N TYR A 94 3.47 -5.62 -13.84
CA TYR A 94 3.96 -4.27 -13.61
C TYR A 94 5.40 -4.15 -14.11
N ALA A 95 5.74 -2.96 -14.63
CA ALA A 95 7.12 -2.60 -14.92
C ALA A 95 7.37 -1.10 -14.68
N TYR A 96 8.60 -0.79 -14.28
CA TYR A 96 9.10 0.56 -14.14
C TYR A 96 10.56 0.62 -14.59
N ASP A 97 10.92 1.58 -15.47
CA ASP A 97 12.25 1.72 -16.06
C ASP A 97 12.97 3.04 -15.70
N GLY A 98 12.43 3.82 -14.77
CA GLY A 98 12.90 5.17 -14.44
C GLY A 98 12.27 6.29 -15.28
N LYS A 99 11.60 5.97 -16.39
CA LYS A 99 10.95 6.94 -17.30
C LYS A 99 9.46 6.74 -17.36
N MET A 100 9.02 5.51 -17.33
CA MET A 100 7.60 5.15 -17.36
C MET A 100 7.29 4.04 -16.37
N LYS A 101 6.03 3.99 -16.00
CA LYS A 101 5.41 2.90 -15.26
C LYS A 101 4.35 2.26 -16.14
N ALA A 102 4.42 0.96 -16.34
CA ALA A 102 3.40 0.18 -17.01
C ALA A 102 2.68 -0.71 -15.99
N SER A 103 1.35 -0.75 -16.05
CA SER A 103 0.50 -1.65 -15.27
C SER A 103 -0.41 -2.43 -16.22
N VAL A 104 -0.45 -3.75 -16.08
CA VAL A 104 -1.23 -4.64 -16.93
C VAL A 104 -2.54 -5.00 -16.24
N PHE A 105 -3.64 -4.94 -16.97
CA PHE A 105 -4.98 -5.25 -16.53
C PHE A 105 -5.53 -6.39 -17.38
N GLU A 106 -5.43 -7.62 -16.87
CA GLU A 106 -5.82 -8.84 -17.58
C GLU A 106 -7.28 -8.85 -17.99
N GLU A 107 -8.18 -8.45 -17.10
CA GLU A 107 -9.63 -8.45 -17.34
C GLU A 107 -10.04 -7.63 -18.57
N HIS A 108 -9.25 -6.61 -18.89
CA HIS A 108 -9.53 -5.67 -19.98
C HIS A 108 -8.54 -5.78 -21.13
N LYS A 109 -7.58 -6.71 -21.06
CA LYS A 109 -6.44 -6.82 -22.00
C LYS A 109 -5.83 -5.44 -22.28
N GLY A 110 -5.54 -4.71 -21.22
CA GLY A 110 -5.08 -3.33 -21.30
C GLY A 110 -3.76 -3.12 -20.57
N ILE A 111 -2.92 -2.23 -21.11
CA ILE A 111 -1.69 -1.75 -20.47
C ILE A 111 -1.85 -0.24 -20.24
N MET A 112 -1.77 0.18 -18.98
CA MET A 112 -1.74 1.60 -18.63
C MET A 112 -0.30 2.06 -18.46
N ILE A 113 0.14 2.97 -19.31
CA ILE A 113 1.46 3.59 -19.22
C ILE A 113 1.34 4.96 -18.57
N ASP A 114 2.13 5.20 -17.53
CA ASP A 114 2.31 6.50 -16.93
C ASP A 114 3.74 6.99 -17.17
N SER A 115 3.87 8.04 -17.97
CA SER A 115 5.16 8.69 -18.29
C SER A 115 5.48 9.88 -17.39
N PHE A 116 4.69 10.08 -16.29
CA PHE A 116 4.84 11.15 -15.31
C PHE A 116 4.78 12.59 -15.88
N LYS A 117 4.25 12.75 -17.10
CA LYS A 117 4.10 14.04 -17.76
C LYS A 117 2.84 14.80 -17.31
N VAL A 118 1.89 14.07 -16.72
CA VAL A 118 0.62 14.66 -16.24
C VAL A 118 0.76 14.96 -14.76
N ASP A 119 0.49 16.22 -14.37
CA ASP A 119 0.45 16.62 -12.98
C ASP A 119 -0.58 15.81 -12.20
N ARG A 120 -0.19 15.37 -11.02
CA ARG A 120 -1.05 14.66 -10.09
C ARG A 120 -1.30 15.52 -8.87
N ASN A 121 -2.56 15.64 -8.48
CA ASN A 121 -2.96 16.25 -7.21
C ASN A 121 -2.61 15.40 -5.98
N LEU A 122 -1.75 14.40 -6.14
CA LEU A 122 -1.31 13.54 -5.05
C LEU A 122 0.03 14.01 -4.51
N PRO A 123 0.16 14.11 -3.16
CA PRO A 123 1.36 14.63 -2.53
C PRO A 123 2.56 13.67 -2.53
N PHE A 124 2.41 12.44 -3.06
CA PHE A 124 3.43 11.39 -3.02
C PHE A 124 3.61 10.72 -4.39
N ARG A 125 4.76 10.10 -4.58
CA ARG A 125 5.08 9.41 -5.84
C ARG A 125 4.30 8.10 -5.97
N PRO A 126 3.77 7.80 -7.14
CA PRO A 126 2.97 6.59 -7.39
C PRO A 126 3.83 5.34 -7.69
N VAL A 127 5.13 5.38 -7.48
CA VAL A 127 6.07 4.28 -7.73
C VAL A 127 6.64 3.81 -6.40
N GLY A 128 6.35 2.56 -6.04
CA GLY A 128 7.01 1.87 -4.93
C GLY A 128 8.36 1.32 -5.38
N PRO A 129 9.40 1.38 -4.57
CA PRO A 129 10.68 0.75 -4.91
C PRO A 129 10.62 -0.76 -4.67
N PRO A 130 11.39 -1.57 -5.43
CA PRO A 130 11.49 -2.99 -5.22
C PRO A 130 12.25 -3.32 -3.92
N PHE A 131 12.20 -4.56 -3.47
CA PHE A 131 12.58 -5.01 -2.14
C PHE A 131 13.98 -4.58 -1.67
N TYR A 132 15.03 -4.84 -2.48
CA TYR A 132 16.41 -4.53 -2.06
C TYR A 132 16.67 -3.02 -2.08
N ASN A 133 16.13 -2.30 -3.05
CA ASN A 133 16.20 -0.85 -3.10
C ASN A 133 15.45 -0.21 -1.91
N TYR A 134 14.28 -0.75 -1.56
CA TYR A 134 13.49 -0.28 -0.42
C TYR A 134 14.21 -0.46 0.91
N THR A 135 14.72 -1.67 1.16
CA THR A 135 15.45 -1.98 2.39
C THR A 135 16.78 -1.23 2.48
N LYS A 136 17.49 -1.05 1.36
CA LYS A 136 18.67 -0.19 1.25
C LYS A 136 18.37 1.24 1.69
N SER A 137 17.24 1.80 1.25
CA SER A 137 16.81 3.16 1.62
C SER A 137 16.51 3.30 3.11
N ILE A 138 15.87 2.31 3.73
CA ILE A 138 15.60 2.29 5.18
C ILE A 138 16.92 2.24 5.96
N LEU A 139 17.87 1.39 5.58
CA LEU A 139 19.15 1.27 6.30
C LEU A 139 19.99 2.53 6.16
N ARG A 140 20.04 3.15 4.97
CA ARG A 140 20.71 4.46 4.79
C ARG A 140 20.11 5.50 5.71
N TYR A 141 18.79 5.57 5.80
CA TYR A 141 18.10 6.50 6.71
C TYR A 141 18.47 6.25 8.15
N ILE A 142 18.42 5.01 8.65
CA ILE A 142 18.78 4.67 10.04
C ILE A 142 20.22 5.14 10.39
N LEU A 143 21.14 5.01 9.45
CA LEU A 143 22.56 5.32 9.67
C LEU A 143 22.87 6.82 9.58
N THR A 144 22.05 7.60 8.88
CA THR A 144 22.35 9.00 8.53
C THR A 144 21.36 10.02 9.09
N THR A 145 20.15 9.60 9.50
CA THR A 145 19.11 10.52 9.94
C THR A 145 19.46 11.25 11.24
N LYS A 146 18.92 12.47 11.37
CA LYS A 146 18.85 13.25 12.60
C LYS A 146 17.45 13.27 13.21
N ASP A 147 16.50 12.62 12.54
CA ASP A 147 15.12 12.52 13.01
C ASP A 147 15.04 11.72 14.31
N SER A 148 13.97 11.93 15.06
CA SER A 148 13.71 11.19 16.30
C SER A 148 13.30 9.75 15.97
N ILE A 149 14.20 8.78 16.25
CA ILE A 149 13.94 7.38 15.98
C ILE A 149 14.21 6.50 17.20
N THR A 150 13.47 5.38 17.28
CA THR A 150 13.76 4.29 18.21
C THR A 150 14.14 3.05 17.42
N LEU A 151 15.22 2.38 17.83
CA LEU A 151 15.67 1.10 17.27
C LEU A 151 15.58 0.01 18.33
N GLU A 152 14.79 -1.03 18.06
CA GLU A 152 14.72 -2.24 18.86
C GLU A 152 15.36 -3.39 18.08
N LYS A 153 16.26 -4.11 18.75
CA LYS A 153 16.93 -5.28 18.19
C LYS A 153 16.36 -6.54 18.82
N ARG A 154 16.01 -7.50 17.98
CA ARG A 154 15.57 -8.85 18.35
C ARG A 154 16.26 -9.86 17.42
N GLY A 155 15.89 -11.10 17.51
CA GLY A 155 16.36 -12.16 16.62
C GLY A 155 16.96 -13.33 17.38
N ASN A 156 17.51 -14.26 16.62
CA ASN A 156 18.15 -15.48 17.12
C ASN A 156 19.55 -15.65 16.50
N GLU A 157 20.12 -16.82 16.58
CA GLU A 157 21.45 -17.12 16.00
C GLU A 157 21.52 -16.95 14.48
N ASN A 158 20.42 -17.20 13.75
CA ASN A 158 20.36 -17.13 12.29
C ASN A 158 19.81 -15.81 11.74
N THR A 159 18.96 -15.13 12.50
CA THR A 159 18.25 -13.93 12.06
C THR A 159 18.55 -12.74 12.96
N PHE A 160 18.85 -11.61 12.34
CA PHE A 160 18.82 -10.32 12.97
C PHE A 160 17.52 -9.60 12.63
N HIS A 161 16.71 -9.30 13.64
CA HIS A 161 15.44 -8.61 13.48
C HIS A 161 15.55 -7.21 14.07
N LEU A 162 15.32 -6.22 13.26
CA LEU A 162 15.36 -4.80 13.59
C LEU A 162 13.96 -4.22 13.50
N LYS A 163 13.54 -3.45 14.52
CA LYS A 163 12.35 -2.62 14.47
C LYS A 163 12.77 -1.16 14.59
N LEU A 164 12.37 -0.38 13.60
CA LEU A 164 12.51 1.08 13.54
C LEU A 164 11.16 1.71 13.82
N THR A 165 11.12 2.65 14.77
CA THR A 165 9.99 3.55 14.97
C THR A 165 10.46 4.98 14.73
N ILE A 166 9.76 5.73 13.87
CA ILE A 166 10.07 7.12 13.53
C ILE A 166 9.01 8.00 14.20
N HIS A 167 9.47 8.95 15.04
CA HIS A 167 8.65 9.81 15.91
C HIS A 167 8.56 11.25 15.37
N GLU A 168 8.34 11.37 14.05
CA GLU A 168 8.21 12.68 13.41
C GLU A 168 6.75 13.14 13.39
N ASP A 169 6.52 14.43 13.10
CA ASP A 169 5.20 15.04 12.97
C ASP A 169 4.49 14.65 11.66
N ARG A 170 5.19 13.95 10.77
CA ARG A 170 4.72 13.43 9.48
C ARG A 170 5.17 12.00 9.26
N GLN A 171 4.37 11.23 8.59
CA GLN A 171 4.77 9.89 8.16
C GLN A 171 5.98 9.97 7.24
N VAL A 172 6.94 9.08 7.46
CA VAL A 172 8.13 8.93 6.62
C VAL A 172 8.00 7.65 5.80
N GLU A 173 8.04 7.78 4.49
CA GLU A 173 8.02 6.68 3.54
C GLU A 173 9.35 6.65 2.75
N PHE A 174 9.65 5.54 2.10
CA PHE A 174 10.89 5.36 1.37
C PHE A 174 10.62 5.16 -0.13
N PHE A 175 11.10 6.10 -0.95
CA PHE A 175 11.03 6.08 -2.41
C PHE A 175 12.44 6.30 -2.96
N GLY A 176 13.33 5.27 -2.83
CA GLY A 176 14.77 5.40 -3.08
C GLY A 176 15.51 6.28 -2.07
N ARG A 177 14.79 7.06 -1.31
CA ARG A 177 15.21 7.91 -0.19
C ARG A 177 14.05 8.10 0.78
N ALA A 178 14.36 8.54 2.01
CA ALA A 178 13.32 8.93 2.97
C ALA A 178 12.55 10.15 2.44
N TYR A 179 11.23 10.09 2.56
CA TYR A 179 10.32 11.12 2.12
C TYR A 179 9.28 11.37 3.21
N LYS A 180 9.28 12.58 3.78
CA LYS A 180 8.25 13.02 4.72
C LYS A 180 7.00 13.34 3.92
N ILE A 181 5.94 12.56 4.11
CA ILE A 181 4.67 12.72 3.41
C ILE A 181 4.12 14.09 3.79
N PRO A 182 3.88 15.01 2.83
CA PRO A 182 3.30 16.30 3.13
C PRO A 182 1.93 16.13 3.77
N ASP A 183 1.50 17.08 4.59
CA ASP A 183 0.17 17.07 5.17
C ASP A 183 -0.86 16.90 4.06
N PRO A 184 -1.50 15.74 3.97
CA PRO A 184 -2.57 15.54 3.01
C PRO A 184 -3.76 16.40 3.45
N PRO A 185 -4.74 16.67 2.56
CA PRO A 185 -6.02 17.20 2.99
C PRO A 185 -6.71 16.30 4.04
N PHE A 186 -6.14 15.11 4.29
CA PHE A 186 -6.58 14.09 5.27
C PHE A 186 -5.47 13.86 6.28
N ARG A 187 -5.46 14.61 7.35
CA ARG A 187 -4.45 14.48 8.39
C ARG A 187 -4.57 13.12 9.07
N ASP A 188 -3.48 12.35 9.08
CA ASP A 188 -3.39 11.16 9.91
C ASP A 188 -3.26 11.57 11.38
N GLU A 189 -4.10 11.01 12.24
CA GLU A 189 -4.04 11.28 13.67
C GLU A 189 -2.76 10.72 14.32
N ASP A 190 -2.19 9.63 13.75
CA ASP A 190 -0.92 9.04 14.18
C ASP A 190 0.11 9.14 13.03
N PRO A 191 1.04 10.11 13.09
CA PRO A 191 2.10 10.25 12.10
C PRO A 191 3.24 9.24 12.26
N THR A 192 3.21 8.38 13.28
CA THR A 192 4.25 7.41 13.54
C THR A 192 4.41 6.43 12.40
N SER A 193 5.65 6.26 11.93
CA SER A 193 6.00 5.27 10.92
C SER A 193 6.79 4.13 11.58
N ARG A 194 6.37 2.89 11.34
CA ARG A 194 7.02 1.69 11.92
C ARG A 194 7.48 0.77 10.80
N TYR A 195 8.72 0.32 10.92
CA TYR A 195 9.35 -0.61 10.00
C TYR A 195 10.01 -1.74 10.75
N GLU A 196 9.87 -2.95 10.25
CA GLU A 196 10.59 -4.11 10.75
C GLU A 196 11.37 -4.74 9.59
N ILE A 197 12.62 -5.13 9.83
CA ILE A 197 13.48 -5.77 8.83
C ILE A 197 14.07 -7.03 9.45
N TRP A 198 13.97 -8.15 8.72
CA TRP A 198 14.61 -9.41 9.07
C TRP A 198 15.77 -9.66 8.11
N ILE A 199 16.95 -9.85 8.69
CA ILE A 199 18.21 -10.03 7.97
C ILE A 199 18.76 -11.41 8.29
N ASP A 200 19.09 -12.17 7.26
CA ASP A 200 19.79 -13.44 7.39
C ASP A 200 21.26 -13.16 7.74
N LYS A 201 21.72 -13.68 8.89
CA LYS A 201 23.10 -13.45 9.39
C LYS A 201 24.17 -14.20 8.59
N LYS A 202 23.80 -15.21 7.78
CA LYS A 202 24.72 -15.93 6.94
C LYS A 202 25.09 -15.13 5.70
N THR A 203 24.11 -14.50 5.09
CA THR A 203 24.29 -13.66 3.88
C THR A 203 24.49 -12.20 4.22
N ASN A 204 24.09 -11.74 5.39
CA ASN A 204 23.95 -10.34 5.77
C ASN A 204 23.07 -9.55 4.80
N LEU A 205 21.99 -10.18 4.30
CA LEU A 205 21.01 -9.53 3.44
C LEU A 205 19.63 -9.64 4.06
N PRO A 206 18.78 -8.61 3.91
CA PRO A 206 17.38 -8.68 4.31
C PRO A 206 16.63 -9.68 3.43
N TYR A 207 15.67 -10.39 4.02
CA TYR A 207 14.78 -11.32 3.32
C TYR A 207 13.30 -11.03 3.59
N LYS A 208 13.00 -10.14 4.55
CA LYS A 208 11.65 -9.71 4.86
C LYS A 208 11.66 -8.31 5.44
N TYR A 209 10.66 -7.52 5.07
CA TYR A 209 10.31 -6.32 5.81
C TYR A 209 8.81 -6.29 6.13
N ARG A 210 8.44 -5.49 7.14
CA ARG A 210 7.07 -5.11 7.46
C ARG A 210 7.02 -3.60 7.65
N ARG A 211 6.06 -2.98 7.04
CA ARG A 211 5.75 -1.56 7.14
C ARG A 211 4.41 -1.40 7.83
N GLU A 212 4.32 -0.50 8.80
CA GLU A 212 3.08 -0.19 9.50
C GLU A 212 2.89 1.31 9.61
N MET A 213 1.82 1.78 9.00
CA MET A 213 1.30 3.15 9.09
C MET A 213 -0.11 3.13 9.67
N SER A 214 -0.60 4.29 10.13
CA SER A 214 -1.95 4.40 10.70
C SER A 214 -3.07 3.95 9.75
N HIS A 215 -2.82 3.96 8.44
CA HIS A 215 -3.81 3.66 7.40
C HIS A 215 -3.59 2.34 6.66
N ASN A 216 -2.39 1.78 6.73
CA ASN A 216 -2.03 0.56 5.99
C ASN A 216 -0.89 -0.19 6.65
N ILE A 217 -0.94 -1.51 6.60
CA ILE A 217 0.13 -2.41 7.00
C ILE A 217 0.46 -3.29 5.81
N SER A 218 1.75 -3.45 5.51
CA SER A 218 2.24 -4.36 4.49
C SER A 218 3.48 -5.11 4.97
N ALA A 219 3.68 -6.30 4.44
CA ALA A 219 4.91 -7.06 4.60
C ALA A 219 5.30 -7.66 3.25
N GLU A 220 6.59 -7.76 3.02
CA GLU A 220 7.13 -8.42 1.85
C GLU A 220 8.21 -9.40 2.29
N THR A 221 8.13 -10.63 1.76
CA THR A 221 9.09 -11.69 2.04
C THR A 221 9.66 -12.18 0.71
N VAL A 222 10.98 -12.24 0.61
CA VAL A 222 11.66 -12.70 -0.60
C VAL A 222 12.30 -14.07 -0.41
N SER A 223 12.29 -14.86 -1.47
CA SER A 223 12.94 -16.17 -1.53
C SER A 223 13.63 -16.38 -2.88
N ASP A 224 14.54 -17.38 -2.92
CA ASP A 224 15.26 -17.83 -4.11
C ASP A 224 15.97 -16.70 -4.87
N ALA A 225 16.54 -15.75 -4.11
CA ALA A 225 17.19 -14.59 -4.67
C ALA A 225 18.52 -14.96 -5.36
N THR A 226 18.72 -14.41 -6.55
CA THR A 226 19.99 -14.44 -7.27
C THR A 226 20.45 -13.03 -7.61
N PHE A 227 21.76 -12.78 -7.60
CA PHE A 227 22.31 -11.42 -7.70
C PHE A 227 23.30 -11.29 -8.82
N ASN A 228 23.33 -10.11 -9.44
CA ASN A 228 24.31 -9.64 -10.42
C ASN A 228 24.47 -10.54 -11.67
N ASN A 229 23.39 -11.26 -12.04
CA ASN A 229 23.35 -12.13 -13.21
C ASN A 229 22.94 -11.40 -14.49
N ASN A 230 22.36 -10.20 -14.37
CA ASN A 230 21.84 -9.42 -15.49
C ASN A 230 22.42 -8.00 -15.45
N LYS A 231 22.53 -7.37 -16.61
CA LYS A 231 22.98 -5.98 -16.72
C LYS A 231 21.82 -5.05 -17.01
N ILE A 232 21.91 -3.82 -16.51
CA ILE A 232 20.87 -2.81 -16.69
C ILE A 232 20.75 -2.37 -18.16
N GLU A 233 21.86 -2.38 -18.92
CA GLU A 233 21.89 -1.98 -20.33
C GLU A 233 21.05 -2.89 -21.23
N ASP A 234 20.81 -4.12 -20.80
CA ASP A 234 20.03 -5.12 -21.52
C ASP A 234 18.52 -5.06 -21.21
N VAL A 235 18.09 -4.11 -20.36
CA VAL A 235 16.70 -4.04 -19.89
C VAL A 235 15.83 -3.25 -20.85
N ASP A 236 14.91 -3.95 -21.51
CA ASP A 236 13.77 -3.36 -22.24
C ASP A 236 12.47 -3.83 -21.61
N VAL A 237 11.82 -2.96 -20.83
CA VAL A 237 10.55 -3.30 -20.17
C VAL A 237 9.41 -3.50 -21.16
N THR A 238 9.50 -2.91 -22.37
CA THR A 238 8.46 -3.05 -23.39
C THR A 238 8.47 -4.45 -24.03
N GLY A 239 9.61 -5.14 -24.00
CA GLY A 239 9.72 -6.52 -24.45
C GLY A 239 8.92 -7.53 -23.62
N TYR A 240 8.43 -7.12 -22.43
CA TYR A 240 7.55 -7.93 -21.58
C TYR A 240 6.07 -7.64 -21.81
N PHE A 241 5.71 -6.68 -22.67
CA PHE A 241 4.32 -6.34 -22.90
C PHE A 241 3.59 -7.50 -23.60
N PRO A 242 2.42 -7.94 -23.08
CA PRO A 242 1.67 -9.00 -23.70
C PRO A 242 1.13 -8.56 -25.07
N GLU A 243 1.21 -9.45 -26.05
CA GLU A 243 0.71 -9.19 -27.39
C GLU A 243 -0.82 -9.03 -27.43
N GLY A 244 -1.29 -8.10 -28.23
CA GLY A 244 -2.74 -7.89 -28.44
C GLY A 244 -3.42 -7.10 -27.31
N TYR A 245 -2.67 -6.55 -26.37
CA TYR A 245 -3.23 -5.67 -25.34
C TYR A 245 -3.28 -4.23 -25.83
N GLU A 246 -4.37 -3.52 -25.46
CA GLU A 246 -4.53 -2.10 -25.79
C GLU A 246 -3.65 -1.25 -24.87
N ILE A 247 -2.76 -0.44 -25.46
CA ILE A 247 -1.93 0.50 -24.71
C ILE A 247 -2.69 1.81 -24.52
N ARG A 248 -2.81 2.27 -23.29
CA ARG A 248 -3.39 3.56 -22.90
C ARG A 248 -2.39 4.34 -22.05
N TYR A 249 -2.44 5.65 -22.16
CA TYR A 249 -1.58 6.52 -21.37
C TYR A 249 -2.36 7.19 -20.25
N TYR A 250 -1.70 7.34 -19.10
CA TYR A 250 -2.27 8.09 -17.98
C TYR A 250 -2.50 9.55 -18.39
N GLY A 251 -3.73 10.04 -18.18
CA GLY A 251 -4.13 11.38 -18.59
C GLY A 251 -4.84 11.44 -19.94
N ASP A 252 -4.81 10.36 -20.71
CA ASP A 252 -5.69 10.27 -21.89
C ASP A 252 -7.15 10.40 -21.45
N LYS A 253 -7.90 11.20 -22.19
CA LYS A 253 -9.34 11.31 -21.94
C LYS A 253 -9.91 9.90 -22.09
N LYS A 254 -10.40 9.34 -20.99
CA LYS A 254 -11.19 8.11 -21.04
C LYS A 254 -12.25 8.31 -22.12
N LYS A 255 -12.32 7.40 -23.11
CA LYS A 255 -13.60 6.99 -23.64
C LYS A 255 -14.27 6.31 -22.45
N THR A 256 -14.92 7.09 -21.61
CA THR A 256 -15.79 6.53 -20.59
C THR A 256 -16.82 5.71 -21.36
N SER A 257 -16.94 4.44 -21.03
CA SER A 257 -18.24 3.79 -21.06
C SER A 257 -19.11 4.59 -20.07
N GLY A 258 -19.43 5.84 -20.43
CA GLY A 258 -20.27 6.74 -19.66
C GLY A 258 -21.65 6.14 -19.44
N ASP A 259 -22.00 5.24 -20.34
CA ASP A 259 -23.31 4.61 -20.40
C ASP A 259 -23.66 3.84 -19.12
N ASP A 260 -22.72 3.11 -18.47
CA ASP A 260 -23.07 2.31 -17.29
C ASP A 260 -23.17 3.12 -16.00
N VAL A 261 -22.39 4.18 -15.86
CA VAL A 261 -22.45 5.08 -14.67
C VAL A 261 -23.63 6.03 -14.78
N ASP A 262 -23.89 6.54 -15.98
CA ASP A 262 -25.03 7.43 -16.24
C ASP A 262 -26.35 6.67 -16.20
N ASN A 263 -26.35 5.36 -16.48
CA ASN A 263 -27.53 4.49 -16.39
C ASN A 263 -28.09 4.32 -14.95
N LEU A 264 -27.32 4.66 -13.90
CA LEU A 264 -27.86 4.65 -12.53
C LEU A 264 -28.71 5.89 -12.24
N ILE A 265 -28.37 7.04 -12.77
CA ILE A 265 -29.07 8.30 -12.49
C ILE A 265 -30.43 8.31 -13.17
N GLY A 266 -31.48 8.62 -12.43
CA GLY A 266 -32.87 8.62 -12.90
C GLY A 266 -33.54 7.24 -12.92
N ASN A 267 -32.81 6.18 -12.54
CA ASN A 267 -33.31 4.80 -12.50
C ASN A 267 -33.40 4.27 -11.06
N PRO A 268 -34.20 3.20 -10.83
CA PRO A 268 -34.25 2.53 -9.54
C PRO A 268 -32.87 2.02 -9.12
N ALA A 269 -32.49 2.27 -7.88
CA ALA A 269 -31.24 1.78 -7.32
C ALA A 269 -31.25 0.25 -7.22
N PRO A 270 -30.12 -0.43 -7.49
CA PRO A 270 -29.98 -1.86 -7.29
C PRO A 270 -30.24 -2.24 -5.82
N GLY A 271 -31.09 -3.26 -5.59
CA GLY A 271 -31.38 -3.75 -4.25
C GLY A 271 -30.22 -4.50 -3.64
N TRP A 272 -30.14 -4.46 -2.31
CA TRP A 272 -29.14 -5.22 -1.54
C TRP A 272 -29.66 -5.58 -0.15
N THR A 273 -29.06 -6.63 0.43
CA THR A 273 -29.15 -6.99 1.85
C THR A 273 -27.74 -7.25 2.34
N LEU A 274 -27.30 -6.53 3.38
CA LEU A 274 -25.94 -6.52 3.89
C LEU A 274 -25.93 -6.59 5.42
N THR A 275 -24.86 -7.19 5.96
CA THR A 275 -24.64 -7.28 7.41
C THR A 275 -24.04 -5.99 7.95
N GLN A 276 -24.66 -5.42 8.99
CA GLN A 276 -24.20 -4.24 9.70
C GLN A 276 -23.16 -4.60 10.79
N THR A 277 -22.38 -3.62 11.22
CA THR A 277 -21.32 -3.82 12.23
C THR A 277 -21.80 -4.30 13.60
N ASP A 278 -23.09 -4.21 13.89
CA ASP A 278 -23.73 -4.80 15.08
C ASP A 278 -24.29 -6.21 14.86
N GLY A 279 -24.12 -6.76 13.64
CA GLY A 279 -24.56 -8.10 13.26
C GLY A 279 -25.98 -8.17 12.69
N GLN A 280 -26.69 -7.05 12.58
CA GLN A 280 -28.02 -7.02 11.97
C GLN A 280 -27.91 -7.08 10.44
N GLU A 281 -28.86 -7.76 9.79
CA GLU A 281 -29.05 -7.69 8.35
C GLU A 281 -29.95 -6.50 8.01
N ILE A 282 -29.46 -5.65 7.12
CA ILE A 282 -30.14 -4.46 6.62
C ILE A 282 -30.39 -4.64 5.12
N SER A 283 -31.62 -4.35 4.70
CA SER A 283 -32.01 -4.36 3.28
C SER A 283 -32.45 -2.97 2.85
N LEU A 284 -32.02 -2.54 1.68
CA LEU A 284 -32.46 -1.27 1.09
C LEU A 284 -33.99 -1.19 0.99
N ASN A 285 -34.67 -2.31 0.71
CA ASN A 285 -36.12 -2.35 0.61
C ASN A 285 -36.87 -1.96 1.88
N ASN A 286 -36.22 -2.04 3.04
CA ASN A 286 -36.83 -1.65 4.33
C ASN A 286 -36.97 -0.12 4.47
N ASP A 287 -36.34 0.65 3.60
CA ASP A 287 -36.28 2.11 3.65
C ASP A 287 -37.12 2.80 2.55
N LYS A 288 -38.05 2.08 1.94
CA LYS A 288 -39.02 2.70 1.04
C LYS A 288 -39.78 3.81 1.75
N GLY A 289 -39.93 4.94 1.08
CA GLY A 289 -40.55 6.14 1.63
C GLY A 289 -39.54 7.10 2.30
N LYS A 290 -38.25 6.73 2.36
CA LYS A 290 -37.19 7.56 2.91
C LYS A 290 -36.22 8.04 1.81
N VAL A 291 -35.63 9.20 2.01
CA VAL A 291 -34.46 9.65 1.26
C VAL A 291 -33.24 8.86 1.77
N VAL A 292 -32.49 8.23 0.87
CA VAL A 292 -31.36 7.38 1.24
C VAL A 292 -30.07 7.97 0.68
N LEU A 293 -29.07 8.14 1.55
CA LEU A 293 -27.68 8.42 1.16
C LEU A 293 -26.84 7.18 1.40
N LEU A 294 -26.17 6.70 0.35
CA LEU A 294 -25.12 5.67 0.45
C LEU A 294 -23.76 6.33 0.33
N GLN A 295 -22.80 5.89 1.14
CA GLN A 295 -21.38 6.09 0.89
C GLN A 295 -20.73 4.73 0.66
N PHE A 296 -20.17 4.51 -0.52
CA PHE A 296 -19.27 3.40 -0.75
C PHE A 296 -17.87 3.80 -0.34
N THR A 297 -17.26 3.02 0.54
CA THR A 297 -16.01 3.36 1.23
C THR A 297 -15.02 2.21 1.25
N SER A 298 -13.77 2.53 1.58
CA SER A 298 -12.69 1.57 1.78
C SER A 298 -11.90 1.93 3.04
N ALA A 299 -11.55 0.94 3.82
CA ALA A 299 -10.80 1.11 5.08
C ALA A 299 -9.39 1.74 4.89
N GLY A 300 -8.80 1.62 3.70
CA GLY A 300 -7.53 2.26 3.32
C GLY A 300 -7.66 3.63 2.66
N CYS A 301 -8.89 4.13 2.49
CA CYS A 301 -9.16 5.36 1.72
C CYS A 301 -9.08 6.61 2.61
N GLY A 302 -8.09 7.48 2.39
CA GLY A 302 -7.93 8.76 3.08
C GLY A 302 -9.12 9.71 2.93
N PRO A 303 -9.60 10.01 1.69
CA PRO A 303 -10.78 10.83 1.47
C PRO A 303 -12.05 10.29 2.15
N CYS A 304 -12.19 8.96 2.24
CA CYS A 304 -13.32 8.34 2.94
C CYS A 304 -13.26 8.66 4.44
N ARG A 305 -12.08 8.54 5.04
CA ARG A 305 -11.87 8.90 6.44
C ARG A 305 -12.13 10.38 6.69
N ALA A 306 -11.68 11.25 5.78
CA ALA A 306 -11.90 12.70 5.89
C ALA A 306 -13.38 13.10 5.88
N SER A 307 -14.25 12.30 5.27
CA SER A 307 -15.70 12.55 5.26
C SER A 307 -16.40 12.18 6.56
N VAL A 308 -15.79 11.37 7.45
CA VAL A 308 -16.45 10.86 8.67
C VAL A 308 -16.94 11.97 9.62
N PRO A 309 -16.18 13.05 9.90
CA PRO A 309 -16.67 14.14 10.73
C PRO A 309 -17.93 14.83 10.18
N PHE A 310 -17.99 15.00 8.85
CA PHE A 310 -19.20 15.49 8.19
C PHE A 310 -20.37 14.52 8.34
N LEU A 311 -20.14 13.23 8.08
CA LEU A 311 -21.18 12.20 8.15
C LEU A 311 -21.70 11.99 9.58
N ASN A 312 -20.82 12.10 10.59
CA ASN A 312 -21.24 12.11 11.99
C ASN A 312 -22.19 13.26 12.30
N LYS A 313 -21.94 14.46 11.75
CA LYS A 313 -22.85 15.60 11.91
C LYS A 313 -24.13 15.40 11.12
N LEU A 314 -24.03 14.94 9.88
CA LEU A 314 -25.19 14.72 9.01
C LEU A 314 -26.20 13.77 9.63
N THR A 315 -25.75 12.66 10.23
CA THR A 315 -26.64 11.70 10.91
C THR A 315 -27.33 12.27 12.15
N GLN A 316 -26.73 13.30 12.77
CA GLN A 316 -27.35 14.03 13.89
C GLN A 316 -28.32 15.14 13.44
N GLU A 317 -28.02 15.76 12.29
CA GLU A 317 -28.84 16.83 11.68
C GLU A 317 -30.18 16.28 11.17
N TYR A 318 -30.22 15.00 10.74
CA TYR A 318 -31.43 14.34 10.22
C TYR A 318 -31.83 13.11 11.06
N PRO A 319 -32.28 13.32 12.30
CA PRO A 319 -32.62 12.20 13.20
C PRO A 319 -34.00 11.57 12.86
N ASN A 320 -34.71 12.09 11.87
CA ASN A 320 -36.10 11.73 11.57
C ASN A 320 -36.17 10.50 10.63
N ALA A 321 -37.35 9.86 10.67
CA ALA A 321 -37.62 8.63 9.92
C ALA A 321 -37.58 8.78 8.38
N ASP A 322 -37.55 10.02 7.84
CA ASP A 322 -37.61 10.30 6.39
C ASP A 322 -36.25 10.30 5.69
N PHE A 323 -35.14 10.19 6.42
CA PHE A 323 -33.78 10.13 5.88
C PHE A 323 -33.00 9.00 6.55
N VAL A 324 -32.21 8.29 5.76
CA VAL A 324 -31.28 7.28 6.26
C VAL A 324 -29.94 7.35 5.53
N PHE A 325 -28.86 7.11 6.28
CA PHE A 325 -27.50 7.06 5.77
C PHE A 325 -26.89 5.69 6.03
N TYR A 326 -26.24 5.13 4.99
CA TYR A 326 -25.46 3.91 5.07
C TYR A 326 -24.08 4.10 4.51
N ALA A 327 -23.06 3.69 5.27
CA ALA A 327 -21.69 3.54 4.78
C ALA A 327 -21.42 2.07 4.47
N ILE A 328 -21.14 1.75 3.21
CA ILE A 328 -20.88 0.39 2.72
C ILE A 328 -19.39 0.23 2.49
N GLU A 329 -18.74 -0.57 3.31
CA GLU A 329 -17.32 -0.87 3.21
C GLU A 329 -17.11 -2.07 2.27
N LEU A 330 -16.27 -1.92 1.23
CA LEU A 330 -16.14 -2.87 0.13
C LEU A 330 -14.79 -3.58 0.06
N THR A 331 -13.87 -3.32 0.99
CA THR A 331 -12.48 -3.85 0.90
C THR A 331 -12.07 -4.74 2.06
N CYS A 332 -12.73 -4.65 3.21
CA CYS A 332 -12.50 -5.57 4.32
C CYS A 332 -12.94 -6.99 3.97
N LYS A 333 -12.15 -7.98 4.34
CA LYS A 333 -12.45 -9.40 4.06
C LYS A 333 -13.60 -9.95 4.90
N ASN A 334 -13.87 -9.34 6.04
CA ASN A 334 -14.88 -9.81 6.99
C ASN A 334 -15.42 -8.65 7.84
N ILE A 335 -16.49 -8.92 8.56
CA ILE A 335 -17.17 -7.94 9.43
C ILE A 335 -16.25 -7.41 10.54
N SER A 336 -15.30 -8.23 11.03
CA SER A 336 -14.36 -7.80 12.08
C SER A 336 -13.44 -6.67 11.59
N GLY A 337 -13.00 -6.70 10.32
CA GLY A 337 -12.25 -5.61 9.69
C GLY A 337 -13.09 -4.33 9.60
N VAL A 338 -14.38 -4.44 9.25
CA VAL A 338 -15.31 -3.30 9.21
C VAL A 338 -15.51 -2.71 10.60
N GLN A 339 -15.64 -3.55 11.62
CA GLN A 339 -15.75 -3.11 13.03
C GLN A 339 -14.48 -2.38 13.50
N ALA A 340 -13.31 -2.91 13.16
CA ALA A 340 -12.03 -2.27 13.45
C ALA A 340 -11.89 -0.92 12.73
N TYR A 341 -12.33 -0.83 11.49
CA TYR A 341 -12.37 0.43 10.73
C TYR A 341 -13.29 1.45 11.40
N LYS A 342 -14.54 1.08 11.74
CA LYS A 342 -15.48 1.94 12.45
C LYS A 342 -14.85 2.55 13.70
N LYS A 343 -14.23 1.71 14.52
CA LYS A 343 -13.56 2.15 15.76
C LYS A 343 -12.40 3.11 15.47
N ARG A 344 -11.55 2.80 14.50
CA ARG A 344 -10.37 3.60 14.13
C ARG A 344 -10.74 5.00 13.66
N VAL A 345 -11.82 5.13 12.87
CA VAL A 345 -12.25 6.43 12.32
C VAL A 345 -13.23 7.17 13.22
N ASN A 346 -13.53 6.63 14.41
CA ASN A 346 -14.46 7.22 15.38
C ASN A 346 -15.82 7.57 14.75
N ALA A 347 -16.39 6.63 13.97
CA ALA A 347 -17.68 6.83 13.33
C ALA A 347 -18.82 6.61 14.31
N GLY A 348 -19.72 7.61 14.44
CA GLY A 348 -20.93 7.56 15.23
C GLY A 348 -22.08 6.79 14.58
N PHE A 349 -21.90 6.30 13.36
CA PHE A 349 -22.85 5.50 12.59
C PHE A 349 -22.32 4.08 12.36
N ASN A 350 -23.19 3.18 11.92
CA ASN A 350 -22.80 1.82 11.57
C ASN A 350 -22.40 1.72 10.10
N PHE A 351 -21.43 0.82 9.83
CA PHE A 351 -21.08 0.41 8.49
C PHE A 351 -21.80 -0.89 8.13
N LEU A 352 -22.01 -1.08 6.85
CA LEU A 352 -22.40 -2.34 6.23
C LEU A 352 -21.18 -3.00 5.59
N HIS A 353 -21.05 -4.31 5.73
CA HIS A 353 -20.06 -5.10 5.02
C HIS A 353 -20.55 -5.36 3.60
N GLY A 354 -19.96 -4.70 2.63
CA GLY A 354 -20.33 -4.80 1.23
C GLY A 354 -19.82 -6.06 0.56
N THR A 355 -20.38 -6.37 -0.61
CA THR A 355 -20.01 -7.52 -1.44
C THR A 355 -19.58 -7.08 -2.83
N GLU A 356 -18.90 -7.97 -3.57
CA GLU A 356 -18.56 -7.75 -4.97
C GLU A 356 -19.80 -7.49 -5.82
N ALA A 357 -20.87 -8.25 -5.63
CA ALA A 357 -22.13 -8.05 -6.35
C ALA A 357 -22.71 -6.63 -6.16
N VAL A 358 -22.59 -6.06 -4.97
CA VAL A 358 -23.02 -4.67 -4.72
C VAL A 358 -22.04 -3.67 -5.34
N ARG A 359 -20.73 -3.94 -5.32
CA ARG A 359 -19.73 -3.12 -6.00
C ARG A 359 -20.03 -3.01 -7.49
N ASP A 360 -20.31 -4.14 -8.15
CA ASP A 360 -20.57 -4.22 -9.58
C ASP A 360 -21.90 -3.57 -9.95
N ALA A 361 -22.98 -3.88 -9.20
CA ALA A 361 -24.31 -3.32 -9.43
C ALA A 361 -24.34 -1.78 -9.35
N TYR A 362 -23.50 -1.19 -8.49
CA TYR A 362 -23.36 0.26 -8.36
C TYR A 362 -22.18 0.85 -9.13
N VAL A 363 -21.48 0.04 -9.93
CA VAL A 363 -20.32 0.46 -10.77
C VAL A 363 -19.27 1.22 -9.94
N ILE A 364 -18.86 0.64 -8.79
CA ILE A 364 -17.92 1.31 -7.86
C ILE A 364 -16.47 1.00 -8.27
N GLN A 365 -15.82 1.98 -8.91
CA GLN A 365 -14.44 1.90 -9.39
C GLN A 365 -13.46 2.77 -8.58
N ALA A 366 -13.95 3.65 -7.70
CA ALA A 366 -13.16 4.55 -6.87
C ALA A 366 -13.85 4.81 -5.52
N PHE A 367 -13.14 5.36 -4.55
CA PHE A 367 -13.65 5.69 -3.22
C PHE A 367 -13.29 7.11 -2.80
N PRO A 368 -14.17 7.79 -2.02
CA PRO A 368 -15.57 7.41 -1.76
C PRO A 368 -16.46 7.68 -2.98
N VAL A 369 -17.58 6.96 -3.06
CA VAL A 369 -18.70 7.32 -3.94
C VAL A 369 -19.91 7.54 -3.07
N PHE A 370 -20.58 8.68 -3.25
CA PHE A 370 -21.86 8.97 -2.63
C PHE A 370 -22.98 8.80 -3.65
N ILE A 371 -24.06 8.13 -3.25
CA ILE A 371 -25.28 7.99 -4.06
C ILE A 371 -26.45 8.44 -3.24
N LEU A 372 -27.17 9.42 -3.74
CA LEU A 372 -28.39 9.95 -3.13
C LEU A 372 -29.63 9.46 -3.91
N MET A 373 -30.59 8.94 -3.20
CA MET A 373 -31.86 8.41 -3.72
C MET A 373 -33.05 9.11 -3.07
N ASP A 374 -34.12 9.23 -3.83
CA ASP A 374 -35.40 9.74 -3.33
C ASP A 374 -36.21 8.66 -2.56
N LYS A 375 -37.42 9.02 -2.12
CA LYS A 375 -38.34 8.15 -1.38
C LYS A 375 -38.81 6.91 -2.15
N ASN A 376 -38.64 6.90 -3.48
CA ASN A 376 -38.93 5.76 -4.36
C ASN A 376 -37.69 4.93 -4.69
N HIS A 377 -36.54 5.29 -4.11
CA HIS A 377 -35.22 4.76 -4.38
C HIS A 377 -34.77 4.99 -5.83
N ILE A 378 -35.23 6.05 -6.47
CA ILE A 378 -34.64 6.52 -7.72
C ILE A 378 -33.34 7.27 -7.44
N VAL A 379 -32.27 6.93 -8.13
CA VAL A 379 -30.97 7.57 -7.96
C VAL A 379 -31.01 9.00 -8.52
N HIS A 380 -30.86 9.99 -7.66
CA HIS A 380 -30.86 11.41 -8.06
C HIS A 380 -29.47 11.94 -8.36
N LYS A 381 -28.48 11.49 -7.60
CA LYS A 381 -27.12 12.02 -7.71
C LYS A 381 -26.07 10.97 -7.37
N ARG A 382 -24.98 10.98 -8.12
CA ARG A 382 -23.73 10.29 -7.84
C ARG A 382 -22.61 11.32 -7.70
N ILE A 383 -21.83 11.25 -6.60
CA ILE A 383 -20.67 12.10 -6.35
C ILE A 383 -19.48 11.18 -6.12
N THR A 384 -18.39 11.35 -6.87
CA THR A 384 -17.17 10.56 -6.74
C THR A 384 -16.07 11.42 -6.12
N GLY A 385 -15.43 10.90 -5.07
CA GLY A 385 -14.43 11.62 -4.28
C GLY A 385 -15.06 12.45 -3.15
N TYR A 386 -14.19 12.99 -2.29
CA TYR A 386 -14.60 13.86 -1.19
C TYR A 386 -13.67 15.04 -1.03
N GLN A 387 -14.25 16.21 -0.88
CA GLN A 387 -13.65 17.47 -0.46
C GLN A 387 -14.70 18.27 0.30
N ALA A 388 -14.30 19.27 1.10
CA ALA A 388 -15.21 19.99 1.98
C ALA A 388 -16.41 20.68 1.28
N SER A 389 -16.32 20.99 -0.01
CA SER A 389 -17.46 21.55 -0.79
C SER A 389 -18.59 20.53 -0.98
N VAL A 390 -18.31 19.22 -0.91
CA VAL A 390 -19.30 18.14 -1.04
C VAL A 390 -20.30 18.17 0.11
N ASP A 391 -19.91 18.64 1.29
CA ASP A 391 -20.78 18.74 2.46
C ASP A 391 -22.04 19.56 2.18
N ASN A 392 -21.86 20.75 1.59
CA ASN A 392 -22.97 21.64 1.28
C ASN A 392 -23.81 21.14 0.10
N GLU A 393 -23.17 20.49 -0.89
CA GLU A 393 -23.88 19.85 -2.00
C GLU A 393 -24.82 18.75 -1.49
N ILE A 394 -24.32 17.83 -0.67
CA ILE A 394 -25.12 16.73 -0.10
C ILE A 394 -26.26 17.28 0.74
N ARG A 395 -26.02 18.27 1.66
CA ARG A 395 -27.08 18.86 2.46
C ARG A 395 -28.18 19.51 1.62
N GLY A 396 -27.78 20.27 0.59
CA GLY A 396 -28.72 20.92 -0.31
C GLY A 396 -29.60 19.93 -1.05
N LEU A 397 -29.04 18.84 -1.54
CA LEU A 397 -29.76 17.76 -2.23
C LEU A 397 -30.73 17.03 -1.28
N ILE A 398 -30.28 16.65 -0.08
CA ILE A 398 -31.16 16.01 0.93
C ILE A 398 -32.35 16.92 1.25
N HIS A 399 -32.09 18.21 1.53
CA HIS A 399 -33.14 19.17 1.82
C HIS A 399 -34.16 19.31 0.67
N GLY A 400 -33.68 19.25 -0.58
CA GLY A 400 -34.54 19.28 -1.76
C GLY A 400 -35.46 18.06 -1.87
N LEU A 401 -34.98 16.86 -1.54
CA LEU A 401 -35.73 15.60 -1.62
C LEU A 401 -36.67 15.34 -0.43
N LEU A 402 -36.46 16.02 0.68
CA LEU A 402 -37.33 15.90 1.87
C LEU A 402 -38.58 16.78 1.79
N LYS A 403 -38.56 17.83 0.94
CA LYS A 403 -39.71 18.68 0.67
C LYS A 403 -40.76 17.97 -0.17
#